data_8545deb71472986c4decc441961950af
#
_entry.id   8545deb71472986c4decc441961950af
#
_cell.length_a   1.000
_cell.length_b   1.000
_cell.length_c   1.000
_cell.angle_alpha   90.00
_cell.angle_beta   90.00
_cell.angle_gamma   90.00
#
_symmetry.space_group_name_H-M   'P 1'
#
loop_
_entity.id
_entity.type
_entity.pdbx_description
1 polymer ?
#
loop_
_entity_poly.entity_id
_entity_poly.type
_entity_poly.pdbx_seq_one_letter_code
_entity_poly.pdbx_strand_id
1 'polypeptide(L)'
;MSMYSRILGTGSYLPPKRLTNADLAAELAQKGVETSDEWIVERTGIRARHFAAPEVACSDLAVEAARSAIEAAGIGADDLDLIIVATSTPDMVFPSTATMVQHKLGTAGCPAFDVQAVCSGFIYALTVADSMIRAGSANKALVIGSEVFSRILDFKDRTTCVLFGDGAGAVVIGASDKPGILATDIHADGKHRDILCVPGHVSGGNVLGDPVLKMDGQAVFKLAVGVLEETARASLAKAGLQDSDIDWLIPHQANIRIMQSTARKLKMPAEKVVVTVDQHGRSEEHTSELQSPMFIS
;
A
#
# COMPACT_ATOMS: atom_id res chain seq x y z
N MET A 1 3.35 -32.76 -1.89
CA MET A 1 3.85 -31.80 -2.90
C MET A 1 3.88 -30.44 -2.23
N SER A 2 4.92 -29.64 -2.46
CA SER A 2 4.95 -28.28 -1.92
C SER A 2 3.88 -27.45 -2.62
N MET A 3 2.98 -26.84 -1.86
CA MET A 3 1.98 -25.91 -2.38
C MET A 3 2.57 -24.52 -2.39
N TYR A 4 2.45 -23.81 -3.49
CA TYR A 4 2.85 -22.40 -3.65
C TYR A 4 1.60 -21.55 -3.85
N SER A 5 1.73 -20.25 -3.72
CA SER A 5 0.74 -19.31 -4.22
C SER A 5 1.30 -18.52 -5.42
N ARG A 6 0.43 -18.13 -6.33
CA ARG A 6 0.77 -17.31 -7.50
C ARG A 6 -0.22 -16.18 -7.64
N ILE A 7 0.27 -15.03 -8.13
CA ILE A 7 -0.60 -13.94 -8.55
C ILE A 7 -1.34 -14.38 -9.82
N LEU A 8 -2.67 -14.29 -9.78
CA LEU A 8 -3.58 -14.65 -10.87
C LEU A 8 -4.08 -13.40 -11.59
N GLY A 9 -4.26 -12.30 -10.90
CA GLY A 9 -4.69 -11.04 -11.46
C GLY A 9 -4.42 -9.89 -10.50
N THR A 10 -4.32 -8.68 -11.02
CA THR A 10 -4.13 -7.45 -10.25
C THR A 10 -5.08 -6.38 -10.73
N GLY A 11 -5.36 -5.40 -9.87
CA GLY A 11 -6.19 -4.26 -10.20
C GLY A 11 -5.85 -3.07 -9.32
N SER A 12 -6.19 -1.88 -9.79
CA SER A 12 -6.00 -0.64 -9.03
C SER A 12 -7.15 0.31 -9.24
N TYR A 13 -7.27 1.26 -8.33
CA TYR A 13 -8.22 2.35 -8.43
C TYR A 13 -7.66 3.63 -7.82
N LEU A 14 -7.81 4.73 -8.55
CA LEU A 14 -7.52 6.08 -8.09
C LEU A 14 -8.80 6.91 -8.12
N PRO A 15 -9.10 7.68 -7.05
CA PRO A 15 -10.21 8.62 -7.07
C PRO A 15 -10.11 9.61 -8.24
N PRO A 16 -11.24 10.05 -8.82
CA PRO A 16 -11.22 10.91 -10.01
C PRO A 16 -10.66 12.33 -9.76
N LYS A 17 -10.72 12.83 -8.49
CA LYS A 17 -10.17 14.15 -8.16
C LYS A 17 -8.65 14.08 -8.12
N ARG A 18 -7.99 14.38 -9.23
CA ARG A 18 -6.55 14.55 -9.34
C ARG A 18 -6.17 15.99 -9.00
N LEU A 19 -5.21 16.16 -8.08
CA LEU A 19 -4.66 17.45 -7.67
C LEU A 19 -3.19 17.53 -8.09
N THR A 20 -2.84 18.53 -8.90
CA THR A 20 -1.44 18.88 -9.15
C THR A 20 -0.83 19.60 -7.95
N ASN A 21 0.48 19.75 -7.93
CA ASN A 21 1.13 20.54 -6.88
C ASN A 21 0.68 22.01 -6.92
N ALA A 22 0.42 22.57 -8.11
CA ALA A 22 -0.08 23.93 -8.27
C ALA A 22 -1.50 24.08 -7.66
N ASP A 23 -2.40 23.12 -7.93
CA ASP A 23 -3.76 23.12 -7.34
C ASP A 23 -3.68 23.03 -5.81
N LEU A 24 -2.85 22.10 -5.29
CA LEU A 24 -2.68 21.94 -3.85
C LEU A 24 -2.06 23.18 -3.22
N ALA A 25 -1.05 23.79 -3.83
CA ALA A 25 -0.43 25.02 -3.33
C ALA A 25 -1.44 26.17 -3.26
N ALA A 26 -2.33 26.29 -4.25
CA ALA A 26 -3.40 27.29 -4.22
C ALA A 26 -4.43 27.02 -3.09
N GLU A 27 -4.81 25.76 -2.85
CA GLU A 27 -5.69 25.40 -1.73
C GLU A 27 -5.01 25.65 -0.36
N LEU A 28 -3.72 25.37 -0.23
CA LEU A 28 -2.94 25.57 1.01
C LEU A 28 -2.70 27.05 1.31
N ALA A 29 -2.48 27.88 0.28
CA ALA A 29 -2.29 29.33 0.43
C ALA A 29 -3.52 29.99 1.10
N GLN A 30 -4.73 29.51 0.80
CA GLN A 30 -5.98 29.97 1.44
C GLN A 30 -6.01 29.66 2.95
N LYS A 31 -5.20 28.68 3.40
CA LYS A 31 -5.04 28.29 4.82
C LYS A 31 -3.79 28.90 5.46
N GLY A 32 -3.09 29.78 4.75
CA GLY A 32 -1.87 30.43 5.21
C GLY A 32 -0.62 29.54 5.16
N VAL A 33 -0.64 28.48 4.35
CA VAL A 33 0.49 27.55 4.19
C VAL A 33 1.15 27.79 2.81
N GLU A 34 2.40 28.21 2.82
CA GLU A 34 3.17 28.47 1.60
C GLU A 34 3.92 27.22 1.14
N THR A 35 3.74 26.87 -0.14
CA THR A 35 4.49 25.82 -0.84
C THR A 35 4.49 26.09 -2.35
N SER A 36 5.28 25.31 -3.12
CA SER A 36 5.30 25.40 -4.59
C SER A 36 5.53 24.02 -5.22
N ASP A 37 5.26 23.91 -6.52
CA ASP A 37 5.56 22.69 -7.28
C ASP A 37 7.03 22.33 -7.20
N GLU A 38 7.93 23.30 -7.38
CA GLU A 38 9.39 23.09 -7.32
C GLU A 38 9.80 22.54 -5.96
N TRP A 39 9.26 23.13 -4.86
CA TRP A 39 9.58 22.71 -3.51
C TRP A 39 9.15 21.26 -3.25
N ILE A 40 7.97 20.88 -3.72
CA ILE A 40 7.40 19.52 -3.55
C ILE A 40 8.19 18.53 -4.39
N VAL A 41 8.36 18.79 -5.69
CA VAL A 41 9.07 17.89 -6.63
C VAL A 41 10.50 17.65 -6.19
N GLU A 42 11.23 18.72 -5.84
CA GLU A 42 12.63 18.59 -5.42
C GLU A 42 12.81 17.65 -4.23
N ARG A 43 11.86 17.64 -3.28
CA ARG A 43 11.95 16.87 -2.02
C ARG A 43 11.37 15.49 -2.10
N THR A 44 10.40 15.27 -2.97
CA THR A 44 9.55 14.07 -2.94
C THR A 44 9.50 13.33 -4.26
N GLY A 45 9.66 14.03 -5.37
CA GLY A 45 9.38 13.55 -6.73
C GLY A 45 7.90 13.63 -7.12
N ILE A 46 7.00 13.98 -6.20
CA ILE A 46 5.55 14.00 -6.40
C ILE A 46 5.15 15.21 -7.25
N ARG A 47 4.33 15.01 -8.29
CA ARG A 47 3.75 16.05 -9.16
C ARG A 47 2.24 16.16 -8.99
N ALA A 48 1.59 15.04 -8.65
CA ALA A 48 0.16 14.99 -8.43
C ALA A 48 -0.20 13.92 -7.40
N ARG A 49 -1.43 13.99 -6.89
CA ARG A 49 -2.07 12.98 -6.04
C ARG A 49 -3.56 12.95 -6.32
N HIS A 50 -4.22 11.93 -5.83
CA HIS A 50 -5.66 11.76 -5.94
C HIS A 50 -6.30 11.84 -4.56
N PHE A 51 -7.44 12.50 -4.43
CA PHE A 51 -8.20 12.57 -3.19
C PHE A 51 -9.62 12.06 -3.41
N ALA A 52 -10.06 11.19 -2.52
CA ALA A 52 -11.43 10.71 -2.48
C ALA A 52 -12.39 11.83 -2.06
N ALA A 53 -13.60 11.82 -2.60
CA ALA A 53 -14.67 12.69 -2.13
C ALA A 53 -15.05 12.33 -0.68
N PRO A 54 -15.60 13.26 0.10
CA PRO A 54 -15.87 13.03 1.53
C PRO A 54 -16.77 11.81 1.82
N GLU A 55 -17.69 11.49 0.92
CA GLU A 55 -18.62 10.37 1.01
C GLU A 55 -18.02 9.01 0.62
N VAL A 56 -16.89 9.00 -0.10
CA VAL A 56 -16.24 7.77 -0.61
C VAL A 56 -15.43 7.12 0.48
N ALA A 57 -15.81 5.95 0.92
CA ALA A 57 -15.12 5.20 1.97
C ALA A 57 -13.89 4.43 1.44
N CYS A 58 -13.03 3.95 2.36
CA CYS A 58 -11.89 3.12 2.02
C CYS A 58 -12.31 1.84 1.28
N SER A 59 -13.41 1.21 1.72
CA SER A 59 -13.97 0.03 1.05
C SER A 59 -14.50 0.31 -0.36
N ASP A 60 -14.89 1.54 -0.68
CA ASP A 60 -15.31 1.89 -2.06
C ASP A 60 -14.13 1.84 -3.02
N LEU A 61 -12.99 2.41 -2.62
CA LEU A 61 -11.75 2.32 -3.40
C LEU A 61 -11.30 0.86 -3.54
N ALA A 62 -11.34 0.13 -2.43
CA ALA A 62 -10.96 -1.27 -2.37
C ALA A 62 -11.78 -2.15 -3.32
N VAL A 63 -13.10 -1.92 -3.41
CA VAL A 63 -14.00 -2.68 -4.29
C VAL A 63 -13.69 -2.46 -5.76
N GLU A 64 -13.40 -1.23 -6.17
CA GLU A 64 -13.06 -0.94 -7.56
C GLU A 64 -11.73 -1.61 -7.98
N ALA A 65 -10.71 -1.54 -7.13
CA ALA A 65 -9.46 -2.27 -7.35
C ALA A 65 -9.68 -3.80 -7.36
N ALA A 66 -10.51 -4.31 -6.43
CA ALA A 66 -10.85 -5.71 -6.34
C ALA A 66 -11.56 -6.24 -7.59
N ARG A 67 -12.54 -5.51 -8.14
CA ARG A 67 -13.25 -5.88 -9.39
C ARG A 67 -12.28 -6.05 -10.55
N SER A 68 -11.37 -5.10 -10.71
CA SER A 68 -10.32 -5.17 -11.74
C SER A 68 -9.39 -6.38 -11.54
N ALA A 69 -8.99 -6.67 -10.30
CA ALA A 69 -8.13 -7.82 -9.99
C ALA A 69 -8.84 -9.17 -10.25
N ILE A 70 -10.13 -9.28 -9.88
CA ILE A 70 -10.97 -10.47 -10.10
C ILE A 70 -11.16 -10.71 -11.60
N GLU A 71 -11.47 -9.65 -12.37
CA GLU A 71 -11.59 -9.71 -13.82
C GLU A 71 -10.28 -10.17 -14.47
N ALA A 72 -9.15 -9.55 -14.08
CA ALA A 72 -7.82 -9.92 -14.57
C ALA A 72 -7.43 -11.38 -14.23
N ALA A 73 -7.90 -11.90 -13.11
CA ALA A 73 -7.72 -13.29 -12.70
C ALA A 73 -8.63 -14.28 -13.47
N GLY A 74 -9.65 -13.79 -14.17
CA GLY A 74 -10.62 -14.61 -14.89
C GLY A 74 -11.51 -15.47 -13.99
N ILE A 75 -11.84 -14.98 -12.78
CA ILE A 75 -12.66 -15.69 -11.80
C ILE A 75 -13.90 -14.86 -11.40
N GLY A 76 -14.84 -15.49 -10.69
CA GLY A 76 -15.96 -14.80 -10.04
C GLY A 76 -15.61 -14.41 -8.60
N ALA A 77 -16.35 -13.45 -8.03
CA ALA A 77 -16.17 -13.08 -6.62
C ALA A 77 -16.51 -14.25 -5.67
N ASP A 78 -17.43 -15.12 -6.07
CA ASP A 78 -17.82 -16.32 -5.30
C ASP A 78 -16.76 -17.43 -5.32
N ASP A 79 -15.75 -17.30 -6.16
CA ASP A 79 -14.60 -18.23 -6.18
C ASP A 79 -13.56 -17.91 -5.10
N LEU A 80 -13.70 -16.79 -4.38
CA LEU A 80 -12.78 -16.36 -3.33
C LEU A 80 -13.02 -17.12 -2.02
N ASP A 81 -11.94 -17.63 -1.45
CA ASP A 81 -11.94 -18.32 -0.15
C ASP A 81 -11.48 -17.40 0.99
N LEU A 82 -10.92 -16.23 0.66
CA LEU A 82 -10.32 -15.32 1.64
C LEU A 82 -10.27 -13.90 1.08
N ILE A 83 -10.62 -12.92 1.92
CA ILE A 83 -10.45 -11.49 1.63
C ILE A 83 -9.66 -10.84 2.76
N ILE A 84 -8.53 -10.20 2.43
CA ILE A 84 -7.73 -9.44 3.40
C ILE A 84 -7.55 -8.01 2.86
N VAL A 85 -7.89 -7.02 3.70
CA VAL A 85 -7.62 -5.61 3.39
C VAL A 85 -6.54 -5.08 4.31
N ALA A 86 -5.47 -4.56 3.73
CA ALA A 86 -4.47 -3.79 4.45
C ALA A 86 -4.91 -2.33 4.45
N THR A 87 -5.24 -1.78 5.62
CA THR A 87 -5.66 -0.39 5.77
C THR A 87 -5.37 0.15 7.17
N SER A 88 -5.06 1.44 7.24
CA SER A 88 -4.96 2.24 8.47
C SER A 88 -6.06 3.29 8.56
N THR A 89 -6.88 3.41 7.50
CA THR A 89 -8.01 4.33 7.39
C THR A 89 -9.31 3.58 7.12
N PRO A 90 -9.72 2.64 8.00
CA PRO A 90 -10.89 1.82 7.80
C PRO A 90 -12.17 2.68 7.73
N ASP A 91 -13.22 2.12 7.14
CA ASP A 91 -14.54 2.78 7.06
C ASP A 91 -15.09 3.12 8.46
N MET A 92 -14.86 2.23 9.41
CA MET A 92 -15.33 2.34 10.80
C MET A 92 -14.48 1.47 11.73
N VAL A 93 -14.68 1.60 13.03
CA VAL A 93 -13.95 0.82 14.04
C VAL A 93 -14.19 -0.69 13.88
N PHE A 94 -15.43 -1.09 13.62
CA PHE A 94 -15.88 -2.42 13.22
C PHE A 94 -17.28 -2.34 12.59
N PRO A 95 -17.69 -3.27 11.70
CA PRO A 95 -16.92 -4.42 11.20
C PRO A 95 -15.69 -3.99 10.37
N SER A 96 -14.84 -4.98 10.00
CA SER A 96 -13.65 -4.73 9.18
C SER A 96 -14.00 -4.18 7.80
N THR A 97 -13.08 -3.41 7.21
CA THR A 97 -13.18 -2.94 5.83
C THR A 97 -13.30 -4.10 4.84
N ALA A 98 -12.58 -5.21 5.09
CA ALA A 98 -12.70 -6.43 4.29
C ALA A 98 -14.13 -7.01 4.29
N THR A 99 -14.85 -6.95 5.40
CA THR A 99 -16.26 -7.38 5.46
C THR A 99 -17.16 -6.45 4.64
N MET A 100 -16.88 -5.14 4.64
CA MET A 100 -17.58 -4.18 3.80
C MET A 100 -17.32 -4.44 2.31
N VAL A 101 -16.06 -4.74 1.96
CA VAL A 101 -15.67 -5.13 0.59
C VAL A 101 -16.41 -6.40 0.16
N GLN A 102 -16.43 -7.45 1.02
CA GLN A 102 -17.16 -8.68 0.77
C GLN A 102 -18.63 -8.42 0.43
N HIS A 103 -19.30 -7.61 1.25
CA HIS A 103 -20.69 -7.21 1.01
C HIS A 103 -20.87 -6.48 -0.30
N LYS A 104 -20.01 -5.50 -0.61
CA LYS A 104 -20.09 -4.69 -1.84
C LYS A 104 -19.73 -5.48 -3.11
N LEU A 105 -18.93 -6.53 -3.00
CA LEU A 105 -18.67 -7.47 -4.10
C LEU A 105 -19.84 -8.43 -4.34
N GLY A 106 -20.76 -8.53 -3.39
CA GLY A 106 -21.92 -9.43 -3.48
C GLY A 106 -21.58 -10.89 -3.18
N THR A 107 -20.43 -11.17 -2.56
CA THR A 107 -20.02 -12.53 -2.16
C THR A 107 -20.16 -12.73 -0.66
N ALA A 108 -20.16 -13.99 -0.21
CA ALA A 108 -20.33 -14.34 1.19
C ALA A 108 -19.62 -15.66 1.54
N GLY A 109 -19.49 -15.92 2.85
CA GLY A 109 -19.05 -17.22 3.37
C GLY A 109 -17.55 -17.38 3.56
N CYS A 110 -16.70 -16.62 2.87
CA CYS A 110 -15.26 -16.67 3.10
C CYS A 110 -14.85 -15.76 4.28
N PRO A 111 -13.77 -16.09 5.00
CA PRO A 111 -13.14 -15.18 5.97
C PRO A 111 -12.80 -13.84 5.34
N ALA A 112 -13.10 -12.74 6.06
CA ALA A 112 -12.80 -11.37 5.64
C ALA A 112 -12.34 -10.57 6.85
N PHE A 113 -11.11 -10.03 6.83
CA PHE A 113 -10.53 -9.28 7.94
C PHE A 113 -9.47 -8.28 7.47
N ASP A 114 -9.20 -7.29 8.31
CA ASP A 114 -8.22 -6.25 8.04
C ASP A 114 -6.87 -6.58 8.68
N VAL A 115 -5.79 -6.09 8.05
CA VAL A 115 -4.42 -6.06 8.59
C VAL A 115 -3.99 -4.61 8.67
N GLN A 116 -3.50 -4.19 9.84
CA GLN A 116 -2.98 -2.84 10.04
C GLN A 116 -1.45 -2.89 10.25
N ALA A 117 -0.71 -2.49 9.23
CA ALA A 117 0.74 -2.29 9.29
C ALA A 117 1.19 -1.12 8.40
N VAL A 118 0.29 -0.16 8.16
CA VAL A 118 0.51 1.06 7.37
C VAL A 118 1.20 0.75 6.04
N CYS A 119 2.32 1.42 5.72
CA CYS A 119 3.06 1.26 4.47
C CYS A 119 3.57 -0.18 4.20
N SER A 120 3.66 -1.03 5.23
CA SER A 120 4.00 -2.46 5.09
C SER A 120 2.76 -3.35 5.04
N GLY A 121 1.57 -2.78 5.18
CA GLY A 121 0.30 -3.51 5.35
C GLY A 121 0.04 -4.51 4.24
N PHE A 122 0.26 -4.12 2.99
CA PHE A 122 0.07 -5.00 1.84
C PHE A 122 0.96 -6.25 1.91
N ILE A 123 2.25 -6.09 2.26
CA ILE A 123 3.18 -7.23 2.38
C ILE A 123 2.79 -8.14 3.55
N TYR A 124 2.30 -7.57 4.66
CA TYR A 124 1.76 -8.36 5.77
C TYR A 124 0.53 -9.15 5.34
N ALA A 125 -0.42 -8.52 4.66
CA ALA A 125 -1.62 -9.16 4.15
C ALA A 125 -1.29 -10.28 3.13
N LEU A 126 -0.34 -10.01 2.22
CA LEU A 126 0.15 -10.97 1.24
C LEU A 126 0.81 -12.18 1.92
N THR A 127 1.64 -11.94 2.96
CA THR A 127 2.28 -12.99 3.75
C THR A 127 1.27 -13.88 4.45
N VAL A 128 0.22 -13.29 5.04
CA VAL A 128 -0.86 -14.04 5.69
C VAL A 128 -1.60 -14.88 4.66
N ALA A 129 -1.99 -14.30 3.53
CA ALA A 129 -2.71 -15.01 2.48
C ALA A 129 -1.88 -16.16 1.86
N ASP A 130 -0.58 -15.91 1.56
CA ASP A 130 0.34 -16.96 1.07
C ASP A 130 0.45 -18.11 2.09
N SER A 131 0.57 -17.77 3.38
CA SER A 131 0.66 -18.78 4.46
C SER A 131 -0.62 -19.61 4.57
N MET A 132 -1.80 -18.98 4.48
CA MET A 132 -3.09 -19.70 4.53
C MET A 132 -3.28 -20.60 3.31
N ILE A 133 -2.85 -20.19 2.13
CA ILE A 133 -2.89 -21.01 0.92
C ILE A 133 -1.92 -22.20 1.06
N ARG A 134 -0.68 -21.96 1.48
CA ARG A 134 0.31 -23.03 1.69
C ARG A 134 -0.11 -24.03 2.75
N ALA A 135 -0.85 -23.59 3.78
CA ALA A 135 -1.42 -24.44 4.80
C ALA A 135 -2.68 -25.19 4.34
N GLY A 136 -3.21 -24.91 3.15
CA GLY A 136 -4.44 -25.51 2.62
C GLY A 136 -5.72 -24.96 3.25
N SER A 137 -5.66 -23.81 3.94
CA SER A 137 -6.82 -23.15 4.56
C SER A 137 -7.59 -22.26 3.59
N ALA A 138 -7.00 -21.91 2.46
CA ALA A 138 -7.61 -21.18 1.34
C ALA A 138 -6.99 -21.66 0.01
N ASN A 139 -7.71 -21.49 -1.09
CA ASN A 139 -7.20 -21.78 -2.43
C ASN A 139 -7.05 -20.50 -3.26
N LYS A 140 -7.96 -19.54 -3.10
CA LYS A 140 -7.94 -18.25 -3.78
C LYS A 140 -8.18 -17.13 -2.78
N ALA A 141 -7.24 -16.21 -2.68
CA ALA A 141 -7.32 -15.07 -1.78
C ALA A 141 -7.27 -13.75 -2.54
N LEU A 142 -8.12 -12.82 -2.15
CA LEU A 142 -8.08 -11.43 -2.57
C LEU A 142 -7.34 -10.63 -1.49
N VAL A 143 -6.23 -10.01 -1.86
CA VAL A 143 -5.41 -9.16 -0.99
C VAL A 143 -5.46 -7.73 -1.53
N ILE A 144 -5.85 -6.79 -0.69
CA ILE A 144 -6.07 -5.40 -1.06
C ILE A 144 -5.26 -4.48 -0.14
N GLY A 145 -4.57 -3.49 -0.70
CA GLY A 145 -4.13 -2.30 0.01
C GLY A 145 -5.05 -1.14 -0.36
N SER A 146 -5.66 -0.47 0.60
CA SER A 146 -6.56 0.65 0.35
C SER A 146 -6.47 1.69 1.44
N GLU A 147 -6.33 2.97 1.05
CA GLU A 147 -6.18 4.06 2.00
C GLU A 147 -6.91 5.33 1.54
N VAL A 148 -7.49 6.02 2.49
CA VAL A 148 -8.02 7.38 2.35
C VAL A 148 -7.23 8.32 3.28
N PHE A 149 -5.91 8.43 3.06
CA PHE A 149 -4.98 9.18 3.90
C PHE A 149 -5.30 10.67 3.96
N SER A 150 -5.95 11.23 2.92
CA SER A 150 -6.38 12.62 2.91
C SER A 150 -7.21 13.02 4.14
N ARG A 151 -7.88 12.06 4.80
CA ARG A 151 -8.73 12.29 5.97
C ARG A 151 -7.99 12.45 7.28
N ILE A 152 -6.77 11.98 7.35
CA ILE A 152 -5.93 12.06 8.55
C ILE A 152 -4.76 13.04 8.37
N LEU A 153 -4.78 13.89 7.33
CA LEU A 153 -3.77 14.92 7.09
C LEU A 153 -4.15 16.23 7.78
N ASP A 154 -3.18 16.88 8.39
CA ASP A 154 -3.28 18.29 8.77
C ASP A 154 -2.85 19.17 7.60
N PHE A 155 -3.80 19.81 6.94
CA PHE A 155 -3.52 20.73 5.83
C PHE A 155 -2.89 22.06 6.26
N LYS A 156 -2.52 22.20 7.53
CA LYS A 156 -1.64 23.27 8.03
C LYS A 156 -0.18 22.84 8.14
N ASP A 157 0.08 21.54 8.04
CA ASP A 157 1.44 20.97 8.01
C ASP A 157 1.86 20.59 6.61
N ARG A 158 2.56 21.49 5.90
CA ARG A 158 3.05 21.21 4.55
C ARG A 158 4.08 20.09 4.46
N THR A 159 4.64 19.65 5.59
CA THR A 159 5.65 18.57 5.58
C THR A 159 5.03 17.20 5.40
N THR A 160 3.74 17.08 5.64
CA THR A 160 2.96 15.84 5.52
C THR A 160 1.88 15.92 4.45
N CYS A 161 1.07 16.97 4.38
CA CYS A 161 -0.10 17.05 3.51
C CYS A 161 0.23 17.04 2.00
N VAL A 162 1.46 17.35 1.62
CA VAL A 162 1.90 17.32 0.21
C VAL A 162 2.34 15.92 -0.25
N LEU A 163 2.44 14.95 0.67
CA LEU A 163 3.01 13.63 0.37
C LEU A 163 1.96 12.62 -0.05
N PHE A 164 0.86 12.54 0.71
CA PHE A 164 -0.07 11.43 0.65
C PHE A 164 -1.19 11.67 -0.35
N GLY A 165 -1.70 10.57 -0.89
CA GLY A 165 -2.90 10.50 -1.71
C GLY A 165 -3.76 9.31 -1.30
N ASP A 166 -4.93 9.22 -1.89
CA ASP A 166 -5.89 8.15 -1.69
C ASP A 166 -5.86 7.21 -2.90
N GLY A 167 -6.06 5.93 -2.66
CA GLY A 167 -6.07 4.93 -3.71
C GLY A 167 -6.11 3.52 -3.17
N ALA A 168 -6.33 2.56 -4.07
CA ALA A 168 -6.34 1.15 -3.75
C ALA A 168 -5.65 0.33 -4.84
N GLY A 169 -4.96 -0.73 -4.41
CA GLY A 169 -4.44 -1.77 -5.26
C GLY A 169 -4.86 -3.13 -4.72
N ALA A 170 -5.08 -4.08 -5.61
CA ALA A 170 -5.54 -5.42 -5.25
C ALA A 170 -4.84 -6.49 -6.07
N VAL A 171 -4.63 -7.65 -5.45
CA VAL A 171 -4.18 -8.86 -6.15
C VAL A 171 -5.06 -10.04 -5.77
N VAL A 172 -5.34 -10.87 -6.75
CA VAL A 172 -5.85 -12.23 -6.52
C VAL A 172 -4.67 -13.17 -6.55
N ILE A 173 -4.47 -13.95 -5.48
CA ILE A 173 -3.49 -15.02 -5.44
C ILE A 173 -4.20 -16.38 -5.33
N GLY A 174 -3.61 -17.39 -5.93
CA GLY A 174 -4.20 -18.74 -5.93
C GLY A 174 -3.18 -19.84 -5.69
N ALA A 175 -3.66 -20.97 -5.18
CA ALA A 175 -2.86 -22.17 -4.97
C ALA A 175 -2.26 -22.67 -6.29
N SER A 176 -1.02 -23.12 -6.25
CA SER A 176 -0.27 -23.56 -7.43
C SER A 176 0.72 -24.67 -7.08
N ASP A 177 0.95 -25.57 -8.02
CA ASP A 177 2.03 -26.55 -8.01
C ASP A 177 3.37 -25.97 -8.51
N LYS A 178 3.31 -24.76 -9.10
CA LYS A 178 4.48 -24.02 -9.60
C LYS A 178 4.83 -22.86 -8.68
N PRO A 179 6.13 -22.57 -8.50
CA PRO A 179 6.58 -21.40 -7.74
C PRO A 179 5.95 -20.09 -8.26
N GLY A 180 5.57 -19.23 -7.34
CA GLY A 180 5.04 -17.89 -7.60
C GLY A 180 5.59 -16.94 -6.56
N ILE A 181 4.92 -16.77 -5.41
CA ILE A 181 5.50 -16.05 -4.27
C ILE A 181 6.58 -16.96 -3.67
N LEU A 182 7.85 -16.57 -3.84
CA LEU A 182 8.99 -17.40 -3.44
C LEU A 182 9.28 -17.26 -1.94
N ALA A 183 9.28 -16.03 -1.46
CA ALA A 183 9.49 -15.71 -0.04
C ALA A 183 8.80 -14.40 0.31
N THR A 184 8.47 -14.25 1.58
CA THR A 184 8.05 -13.00 2.20
C THR A 184 8.88 -12.75 3.46
N ASP A 185 9.10 -11.46 3.78
CA ASP A 185 9.86 -11.06 4.97
C ASP A 185 9.18 -9.87 5.62
N ILE A 186 8.76 -10.02 6.88
CA ILE A 186 8.02 -9.00 7.63
C ILE A 186 8.65 -8.79 8.99
N HIS A 187 8.83 -7.53 9.38
CA HIS A 187 9.45 -7.13 10.64
C HIS A 187 8.73 -5.93 11.25
N ALA A 188 8.85 -5.76 12.56
CA ALA A 188 8.42 -4.58 13.27
C ALA A 188 9.41 -4.23 14.38
N ASP A 189 9.63 -2.92 14.59
CA ASP A 189 10.43 -2.42 15.72
C ASP A 189 9.68 -1.28 16.41
N GLY A 190 8.99 -1.62 17.48
CA GLY A 190 8.14 -0.69 18.26
C GLY A 190 8.89 0.48 18.89
N LYS A 191 10.23 0.48 18.93
CA LYS A 191 11.00 1.64 19.43
C LYS A 191 10.85 2.87 18.52
N HIS A 192 10.45 2.69 17.26
CA HIS A 192 10.28 3.75 16.28
C HIS A 192 8.83 4.26 16.15
N ARG A 193 7.90 3.81 17.02
CA ARG A 193 6.47 4.14 16.94
C ARG A 193 6.14 5.64 16.83
N ASP A 194 6.98 6.50 17.37
CA ASP A 194 6.70 7.94 17.48
C ASP A 194 7.18 8.75 16.25
N ILE A 195 7.97 8.15 15.32
CA ILE A 195 8.50 8.88 14.15
C ILE A 195 7.46 9.05 13.02
N LEU A 196 6.41 8.22 13.01
CA LEU A 196 5.30 8.31 12.07
C LEU A 196 4.07 7.68 12.74
N CYS A 197 3.10 8.49 13.13
CA CYS A 197 1.94 8.01 13.87
C CYS A 197 0.72 8.93 13.70
N VAL A 198 -0.45 8.41 14.06
CA VAL A 198 -1.69 9.15 14.29
C VAL A 198 -2.10 8.85 15.72
N PRO A 199 -1.84 9.75 16.70
CA PRO A 199 -2.03 9.43 18.12
C PRO A 199 -3.49 9.50 18.59
N GLY A 200 -4.45 9.86 17.71
CA GLY A 200 -5.86 9.90 18.05
C GLY A 200 -6.46 8.50 18.20
N HIS A 201 -7.40 8.37 19.14
CA HIS A 201 -8.17 7.14 19.37
C HIS A 201 -9.59 7.45 19.86
N VAL A 202 -10.50 6.48 19.69
CA VAL A 202 -11.89 6.62 20.17
C VAL A 202 -11.98 6.15 21.63
N SER A 203 -12.59 6.97 22.48
CA SER A 203 -12.88 6.63 23.86
C SER A 203 -14.13 7.36 24.36
N GLY A 204 -15.06 6.61 24.97
CA GLY A 204 -16.29 7.18 25.50
C GLY A 204 -17.15 7.93 24.47
N GLY A 205 -17.13 7.49 23.20
CA GLY A 205 -17.85 8.13 22.10
C GLY A 205 -17.19 9.39 21.53
N ASN A 206 -16.00 9.74 21.99
CA ASN A 206 -15.24 10.91 21.54
C ASN A 206 -13.90 10.48 20.93
N VAL A 207 -13.35 11.31 20.06
CA VAL A 207 -11.96 11.19 19.61
C VAL A 207 -11.07 11.91 20.61
N LEU A 208 -10.15 11.17 21.24
CA LEU A 208 -9.14 11.70 22.17
C LEU A 208 -7.77 11.68 21.48
N GLY A 209 -6.90 12.60 21.89
CA GLY A 209 -5.60 12.81 21.26
C GLY A 209 -5.72 13.57 19.94
N ASP A 210 -4.63 13.61 19.18
CA ASP A 210 -4.58 14.32 17.90
C ASP A 210 -4.88 13.31 16.75
N PRO A 211 -6.01 13.44 16.04
CA PRO A 211 -6.41 12.47 15.02
C PRO A 211 -5.72 12.69 13.67
N VAL A 212 -4.66 13.50 13.60
CA VAL A 212 -3.92 13.76 12.38
C VAL A 212 -2.53 13.16 12.41
N LEU A 213 -2.02 12.88 11.24
CA LEU A 213 -0.70 12.29 11.03
C LEU A 213 0.43 13.21 11.50
N LYS A 214 1.35 12.63 12.25
CA LYS A 214 2.61 13.24 12.69
C LYS A 214 3.77 12.47 12.10
N MET A 215 4.78 13.18 11.58
CA MET A 215 5.94 12.54 10.95
C MET A 215 7.24 13.31 11.23
N ASP A 216 8.24 12.60 11.74
CA ASP A 216 9.64 13.04 11.65
C ASP A 216 10.22 12.54 10.33
N GLY A 217 10.15 13.37 9.28
CA GLY A 217 10.58 12.99 7.93
C GLY A 217 12.07 12.61 7.83
N GLN A 218 12.94 13.17 8.68
CA GLN A 218 14.38 12.82 8.66
C GLN A 218 14.63 11.45 9.28
N ALA A 219 13.98 11.16 10.40
CA ALA A 219 14.07 9.85 11.05
C ALA A 219 13.47 8.76 10.17
N VAL A 220 12.31 9.00 9.56
CA VAL A 220 11.66 8.07 8.61
C VAL A 220 12.57 7.80 7.41
N PHE A 221 13.15 8.83 6.79
CA PHE A 221 14.06 8.67 5.65
C PHE A 221 15.26 7.80 6.00
N LYS A 222 15.94 8.14 7.11
CA LYS A 222 17.14 7.43 7.56
C LYS A 222 16.86 5.95 7.84
N LEU A 223 15.72 5.67 8.49
CA LEU A 223 15.30 4.30 8.80
C LEU A 223 14.96 3.53 7.52
N ALA A 224 14.11 4.09 6.67
CA ALA A 224 13.60 3.44 5.46
C ALA A 224 14.73 2.99 4.51
N VAL A 225 15.73 3.85 4.27
CA VAL A 225 16.87 3.53 3.38
C VAL A 225 17.67 2.32 3.88
N GLY A 226 17.78 2.12 5.20
CA GLY A 226 18.46 0.95 5.77
C GLY A 226 17.60 -0.30 5.70
N VAL A 227 16.37 -0.20 6.22
CA VAL A 227 15.45 -1.33 6.35
C VAL A 227 15.06 -1.92 4.99
N LEU A 228 14.80 -1.10 3.97
CA LEU A 228 14.42 -1.60 2.64
C LEU A 228 15.53 -2.42 1.98
N GLU A 229 16.80 -2.07 2.18
CA GLU A 229 17.91 -2.90 1.70
C GLU A 229 17.99 -4.22 2.46
N GLU A 230 17.92 -4.16 3.80
CA GLU A 230 18.04 -5.35 4.66
C GLU A 230 16.93 -6.35 4.38
N THR A 231 15.67 -5.90 4.28
CA THR A 231 14.53 -6.76 3.97
C THR A 231 14.59 -7.35 2.57
N ALA A 232 15.01 -6.57 1.57
CA ALA A 232 15.18 -7.09 0.22
C ALA A 232 16.21 -8.23 0.19
N ARG A 233 17.38 -8.06 0.82
CA ARG A 233 18.41 -9.11 0.90
C ARG A 233 17.96 -10.31 1.71
N ALA A 234 17.20 -10.10 2.81
CA ALA A 234 16.65 -11.18 3.60
C ALA A 234 15.64 -12.01 2.80
N SER A 235 14.76 -11.35 2.02
CA SER A 235 13.80 -12.02 1.13
C SER A 235 14.51 -12.83 0.03
N LEU A 236 15.54 -12.26 -0.61
CA LEU A 236 16.36 -12.96 -1.60
C LEU A 236 17.04 -14.20 -1.01
N ALA A 237 17.67 -14.05 0.17
CA ALA A 237 18.31 -15.17 0.85
C ALA A 237 17.33 -16.29 1.21
N LYS A 238 16.12 -15.96 1.68
CA LYS A 238 15.03 -16.93 1.92
C LYS A 238 14.60 -17.64 0.64
N ALA A 239 14.61 -16.94 -0.49
CA ALA A 239 14.28 -17.50 -1.81
C ALA A 239 15.46 -18.28 -2.44
N GLY A 240 16.66 -18.23 -1.88
CA GLY A 240 17.87 -18.79 -2.47
C GLY A 240 18.39 -18.01 -3.68
N LEU A 241 18.09 -16.70 -3.76
CA LEU A 241 18.42 -15.79 -4.85
C LEU A 241 19.47 -14.76 -4.41
N GLN A 242 20.02 -14.05 -5.40
CA GLN A 242 21.03 -12.98 -5.22
C GLN A 242 20.52 -11.66 -5.84
N ASP A 243 21.18 -10.55 -5.54
CA ASP A 243 20.85 -9.23 -6.11
C ASP A 243 20.81 -9.23 -7.64
N SER A 244 21.65 -10.04 -8.30
CA SER A 244 21.67 -10.18 -9.77
C SER A 244 20.44 -10.86 -10.37
N ASP A 245 19.67 -11.56 -9.57
CA ASP A 245 18.50 -12.30 -10.01
C ASP A 245 17.24 -11.43 -10.00
N ILE A 246 17.36 -10.17 -9.54
CA ILE A 246 16.26 -9.22 -9.54
C ILE A 246 16.07 -8.65 -10.94
N ASP A 247 14.94 -8.88 -11.55
CA ASP A 247 14.57 -8.25 -12.82
C ASP A 247 13.92 -6.89 -12.64
N TRP A 248 13.05 -6.76 -11.64
CA TRP A 248 12.34 -5.51 -11.33
C TRP A 248 12.30 -5.25 -9.83
N LEU A 249 12.45 -3.98 -9.47
CA LEU A 249 12.23 -3.47 -8.11
C LEU A 249 10.94 -2.65 -8.11
N ILE A 250 9.95 -3.09 -7.35
CA ILE A 250 8.66 -2.40 -7.15
C ILE A 250 8.61 -1.95 -5.67
N PRO A 251 9.25 -0.83 -5.31
CA PRO A 251 9.33 -0.41 -3.92
C PRO A 251 8.05 0.32 -3.51
N HIS A 252 7.80 0.38 -2.20
CA HIS A 252 6.80 1.31 -1.68
C HIS A 252 7.06 2.73 -2.20
N GLN A 253 6.04 3.35 -2.78
CA GLN A 253 6.10 4.66 -3.46
C GLN A 253 6.10 5.82 -2.45
N ALA A 254 7.06 5.80 -1.51
CA ALA A 254 7.14 6.76 -0.42
C ALA A 254 7.76 8.10 -0.83
N ASN A 255 8.86 8.05 -1.56
CA ASN A 255 9.67 9.20 -1.95
C ASN A 255 10.72 8.75 -2.96
N ILE A 256 10.86 9.49 -4.05
CA ILE A 256 11.80 9.14 -5.13
C ILE A 256 13.24 8.99 -4.63
N ARG A 257 13.66 9.77 -3.63
CA ARG A 257 15.01 9.71 -3.06
C ARG A 257 15.26 8.41 -2.27
N ILE A 258 14.24 7.91 -1.55
CA ILE A 258 14.30 6.63 -0.84
C ILE A 258 14.41 5.52 -1.88
N MET A 259 13.54 5.50 -2.87
CA MET A 259 13.51 4.50 -3.94
C MET A 259 14.85 4.42 -4.68
N GLN A 260 15.39 5.58 -5.12
CA GLN A 260 16.70 5.66 -5.77
C GLN A 260 17.85 5.21 -4.86
N SER A 261 17.77 5.50 -3.56
CA SER A 261 18.80 5.06 -2.61
C SER A 261 18.78 3.53 -2.45
N THR A 262 17.60 2.94 -2.31
CA THR A 262 17.42 1.48 -2.25
C THR A 262 17.91 0.81 -3.53
N ALA A 263 17.52 1.32 -4.69
CA ALA A 263 17.97 0.79 -5.99
C ALA A 263 19.50 0.80 -6.13
N ARG A 264 20.16 1.92 -5.76
CA ARG A 264 21.65 1.99 -5.78
C ARG A 264 22.30 0.96 -4.88
N LYS A 265 21.76 0.72 -3.68
CA LYS A 265 22.29 -0.26 -2.73
C LYS A 265 22.12 -1.70 -3.22
N LEU A 266 21.03 -1.99 -3.93
CA LEU A 266 20.78 -3.26 -4.60
C LEU A 266 21.43 -3.34 -5.99
N LYS A 267 22.19 -2.32 -6.40
CA LYS A 267 22.83 -2.23 -7.73
C LYS A 267 21.85 -2.37 -8.89
N MET A 268 20.60 -1.97 -8.68
CA MET A 268 19.56 -2.01 -9.71
C MET A 268 19.68 -0.80 -10.65
N PRO A 269 19.64 -1.00 -11.97
CA PRO A 269 19.55 0.10 -12.93
C PRO A 269 18.18 0.82 -12.82
N ALA A 270 18.20 2.14 -13.04
CA ALA A 270 17.00 2.97 -12.80
C ALA A 270 15.78 2.55 -13.64
N GLU A 271 16.01 2.04 -14.84
CA GLU A 271 14.97 1.56 -15.75
C GLU A 271 14.26 0.27 -15.29
N LYS A 272 14.82 -0.41 -14.29
CA LYS A 272 14.22 -1.58 -13.65
C LYS A 272 13.54 -1.27 -12.31
N VAL A 273 13.39 0.01 -11.98
CA VAL A 273 12.68 0.47 -10.78
C VAL A 273 11.35 1.07 -11.20
N VAL A 274 10.26 0.50 -10.73
CA VAL A 274 8.92 1.03 -10.98
C VAL A 274 8.73 2.31 -10.17
N VAL A 275 8.30 3.38 -10.85
CA VAL A 275 8.06 4.70 -10.26
C VAL A 275 6.69 5.19 -10.70
N THR A 276 5.77 5.31 -9.75
CA THR A 276 4.41 5.86 -9.94
C THR A 276 4.14 7.04 -8.99
N VAL A 277 5.02 7.24 -8.00
CA VAL A 277 4.89 8.26 -6.96
C VAL A 277 4.75 9.67 -7.49
N ASP A 278 5.30 9.96 -8.67
CA ASP A 278 5.23 11.28 -9.30
C ASP A 278 3.79 11.66 -9.70
N GLN A 279 2.95 10.70 -10.09
CA GLN A 279 1.58 10.93 -10.54
C GLN A 279 0.52 10.65 -9.46
N HIS A 280 0.79 9.71 -8.56
CA HIS A 280 -0.19 9.17 -7.62
C HIS A 280 0.05 9.62 -6.17
N GLY A 281 1.20 10.28 -5.89
CA GLY A 281 1.62 10.54 -4.51
C GLY A 281 1.90 9.22 -3.75
N ARG A 282 1.87 9.27 -2.44
CA ARG A 282 1.95 8.07 -1.60
C ARG A 282 0.55 7.47 -1.45
N SER A 283 0.17 6.59 -2.37
CA SER A 283 -1.10 5.84 -2.36
C SER A 283 -0.82 4.34 -2.47
N GLU A 284 -1.84 3.51 -2.26
CA GLU A 284 -1.72 2.03 -2.31
C GLU A 284 -1.98 1.45 -3.72
N GLU A 285 -2.23 2.29 -4.71
CA GLU A 285 -2.50 1.87 -6.10
C GLU A 285 -1.34 1.07 -6.70
N HIS A 286 -0.09 1.36 -6.33
CA HIS A 286 1.12 0.73 -6.86
C HIS A 286 1.18 -0.80 -6.67
N THR A 287 0.35 -1.38 -5.81
CA THR A 287 0.25 -2.84 -5.65
C THR A 287 -0.19 -3.54 -6.94
N SER A 288 -0.85 -2.85 -7.87
CA SER A 288 -1.24 -3.38 -9.18
C SER A 288 -0.06 -3.66 -10.11
N GLU A 289 1.09 -3.02 -9.91
CA GLU A 289 2.30 -3.18 -10.73
C GLU A 289 2.88 -4.60 -10.65
N LEU A 290 2.42 -5.42 -9.70
CA LEU A 290 2.77 -6.83 -9.57
C LEU A 290 2.31 -7.71 -10.75
N GLN A 291 1.57 -7.18 -11.73
CA GLN A 291 1.19 -7.91 -12.96
C GLN A 291 2.37 -8.21 -13.89
N SER A 292 3.44 -7.45 -13.81
CA SER A 292 4.65 -7.76 -14.58
C SER A 292 5.26 -9.08 -14.06
N PRO A 293 5.69 -10.02 -14.93
CA PRO A 293 6.03 -11.39 -14.53
C PRO A 293 7.24 -11.52 -13.61
N MET A 294 7.77 -10.44 -13.06
CA MET A 294 8.97 -10.49 -12.20
C MET A 294 8.96 -9.43 -11.09
N PHE A 295 9.09 -9.83 -9.96
CA PHE A 295 8.88 -9.54 -8.57
C PHE A 295 10.02 -8.81 -7.93
N ILE A 296 9.93 -8.30 -6.88
CA ILE A 296 9.63 -8.51 -5.49
C ILE A 296 10.21 -7.43 -4.62
N SER A 297 9.59 -7.12 -3.61
CA SER A 297 10.27 -7.06 -2.31
C SER A 297 9.28 -7.21 -1.17
#